data_ef11cb0316baf8385ad7404e1e319e65
#
_entry.id   ef11cb0316baf8385ad7404e1e319e65
#
_cell.length_a   1.000
_cell.length_b   1.000
_cell.length_c   1.000
_cell.angle_alpha   90.00
_cell.angle_beta   90.00
_cell.angle_gamma   90.00
#
_symmetry.space_group_name_H-M   'P 1'
#
loop_
_entity.id
_entity.type
_entity.pdbx_description
1 polymer ?
#
loop_
_entity_poly.entity_id
_entity_poly.type
_entity_poly.pdbx_seq_one_letter_code
_entity_poly.pdbx_strand_id
1 'polypeptide(L)'
;AASDVYKRQVSNSKVTIDNEIRGQIGKGFMVLIGVGESDTKEIADKMIHKMINLRIFEDEHGKTNLGLKDVDGSLLLISQFTLYADCKRGNRPSFVKAGAPDMAKELYEYIISKCKEEIEIVEQGEFGADMKVELLNDGPFTVLLDSDEL
;
A
#
# COMPACT_ATOMS: atom_id res chain seq x y z
N ALA A 1 2.73 2.20 -16.87
CA ALA A 1 2.01 1.77 -15.69
C ALA A 1 1.70 2.96 -14.81
N ALA A 2 0.52 2.99 -14.27
CA ALA A 2 0.10 3.99 -13.31
C ALA A 2 0.40 3.47 -11.89
N SER A 3 -0.37 3.81 -10.88
CA SER A 3 -0.09 3.39 -9.51
C SER A 3 -0.15 1.87 -9.33
N ASP A 4 0.88 1.34 -8.71
CA ASP A 4 0.91 -0.06 -8.30
C ASP A 4 0.79 -0.14 -6.78
N VAL A 5 -0.07 -1.01 -6.33
CA VAL A 5 -0.29 -1.22 -4.90
C VAL A 5 -0.20 -2.72 -4.59
N TYR A 6 0.77 -3.09 -3.79
CA TYR A 6 0.85 -4.42 -3.19
C TYR A 6 0.21 -4.39 -1.83
N LYS A 7 -0.79 -5.23 -1.63
CA LYS A 7 -1.46 -5.37 -0.34
C LYS A 7 -1.22 -6.75 0.21
N ARG A 8 -0.84 -6.78 1.45
CA ARG A 8 -0.68 -8.03 2.20
C ARG A 8 -1.63 -8.00 3.38
N GLN A 9 -2.51 -8.99 3.43
CA GLN A 9 -3.36 -9.20 4.59
C GLN A 9 -2.49 -9.64 5.76
N VAL A 10 -2.55 -8.89 6.86
CA VAL A 10 -1.67 -9.11 8.00
C VAL A 10 -2.46 -9.25 9.30
N SER A 11 -1.90 -10.03 10.25
CA SER A 11 -2.35 -10.04 11.65
C SER A 11 -1.71 -8.90 12.43
N ASN A 12 -0.51 -8.49 12.02
CA ASN A 12 0.18 -7.33 12.54
C ASN A 12 1.27 -6.90 11.58
N SER A 13 1.64 -5.62 11.63
CA SER A 13 2.74 -5.08 10.85
C SER A 13 3.25 -3.81 11.50
N LYS A 14 4.53 -3.52 11.31
CA LYS A 14 5.14 -2.28 11.82
C LYS A 14 6.26 -1.80 10.91
N VAL A 15 6.50 -0.50 10.96
CA VAL A 15 7.62 0.12 10.27
C VAL A 15 8.53 0.81 11.29
N THR A 16 9.82 0.55 11.18
CA THR A 16 10.86 1.10 12.04
C THR A 16 11.80 1.98 11.22
N ILE A 17 12.08 3.18 11.72
CA ILE A 17 13.00 4.14 11.11
C ILE A 17 13.93 4.63 12.22
N ASP A 18 15.25 4.55 11.98
CA ASP A 18 16.27 4.94 12.96
C ASP A 18 16.06 4.29 14.33
N ASN A 19 15.75 2.99 14.33
CA ASN A 19 15.48 2.18 15.52
C ASN A 19 14.23 2.56 16.32
N GLU A 20 13.35 3.42 15.75
CA GLU A 20 12.08 3.80 16.35
C GLU A 20 10.90 3.27 15.53
N ILE A 21 9.91 2.72 16.19
CA ILE A 21 8.66 2.32 15.54
C ILE A 21 7.88 3.60 15.20
N ARG A 22 7.68 3.83 13.90
CA ARG A 22 6.95 5.01 13.40
C ARG A 22 5.49 4.74 13.11
N GLY A 23 5.15 3.49 12.82
CA GLY A 23 3.78 3.07 12.60
C GLY A 23 3.63 1.59 12.91
N GLN A 24 2.47 1.22 13.45
CA GLN A 24 2.18 -0.15 13.83
C GLN A 24 0.70 -0.40 13.78
N ILE A 25 0.31 -1.54 13.20
CA ILE A 25 -1.10 -1.94 13.13
C ILE A 25 -1.27 -3.39 13.58
N GLY A 26 -2.48 -3.74 13.98
CA GLY A 26 -2.92 -5.11 14.15
C GLY A 26 -3.45 -5.67 12.83
N LYS A 27 -4.62 -6.30 12.86
CA LYS A 27 -5.26 -6.88 11.67
C LYS A 27 -5.57 -5.81 10.62
N GLY A 28 -5.24 -6.10 9.39
CA GLY A 28 -5.52 -5.21 8.28
C GLY A 28 -4.65 -5.46 7.07
N PHE A 29 -4.25 -4.38 6.41
CA PHE A 29 -3.36 -4.44 5.26
C PHE A 29 -2.06 -3.68 5.51
N MET A 30 -0.95 -4.33 5.18
CA MET A 30 0.31 -3.63 4.92
C MET A 30 0.35 -3.37 3.41
N VAL A 31 0.47 -2.11 3.03
CA VAL A 31 0.32 -1.66 1.65
C VAL A 31 1.60 -0.98 1.17
N LEU A 32 2.16 -1.49 0.08
CA LEU A 32 3.27 -0.85 -0.61
C LEU A 32 2.70 -0.05 -1.78
N ILE A 33 3.00 1.24 -1.82
CA ILE A 33 2.45 2.17 -2.82
C ILE A 33 3.56 2.66 -3.74
N GLY A 34 3.43 2.35 -5.02
CA GLY A 34 4.27 2.90 -6.07
C GLY A 34 3.51 3.96 -6.85
N VAL A 35 4.13 5.12 -7.04
CA VAL A 35 3.57 6.22 -7.83
C VAL A 35 4.31 6.31 -9.14
N GLY A 36 3.59 6.22 -10.25
CA GLY A 36 4.13 6.36 -11.60
C GLY A 36 4.15 7.81 -12.06
N GLU A 37 4.92 8.09 -13.10
CA GLU A 37 5.10 9.44 -13.62
C GLU A 37 3.82 10.10 -14.14
N SER A 38 2.84 9.30 -14.56
CA SER A 38 1.57 9.79 -15.11
C SER A 38 0.40 9.72 -14.14
N ASP A 39 0.65 9.40 -12.88
CA ASP A 39 -0.40 9.27 -11.88
C ASP A 39 -1.01 10.62 -11.49
N THR A 40 -2.31 10.59 -11.20
CA THR A 40 -3.10 11.75 -10.82
C THR A 40 -3.90 11.45 -9.54
N LYS A 41 -4.50 12.50 -8.97
CA LYS A 41 -5.38 12.33 -7.81
C LYS A 41 -6.61 11.48 -8.16
N GLU A 42 -7.12 11.60 -9.37
CA GLU A 42 -8.25 10.80 -9.85
C GLU A 42 -7.91 9.31 -9.90
N ILE A 43 -6.70 8.98 -10.34
CA ILE A 43 -6.19 7.60 -10.35
C ILE A 43 -6.04 7.10 -8.92
N ALA A 44 -5.48 7.93 -8.05
CA ALA A 44 -5.33 7.60 -6.63
C ALA A 44 -6.69 7.33 -5.96
N ASP A 45 -7.70 8.14 -6.23
CA ASP A 45 -9.05 7.95 -5.70
C ASP A 45 -9.63 6.58 -6.09
N LYS A 46 -9.46 6.21 -7.35
CA LYS A 46 -9.88 4.90 -7.86
C LYS A 46 -9.20 3.74 -7.14
N MET A 47 -7.88 3.86 -6.96
CA MET A 47 -7.08 2.85 -6.28
C MET A 47 -7.48 2.70 -4.82
N ILE A 48 -7.68 3.82 -4.12
CA ILE A 48 -8.12 3.84 -2.72
C ILE A 48 -9.47 3.15 -2.57
N HIS A 49 -10.42 3.51 -3.43
CA HIS A 49 -11.75 2.92 -3.40
C HIS A 49 -11.68 1.40 -3.60
N LYS A 50 -10.92 0.96 -4.60
CA LYS A 50 -10.76 -0.48 -4.86
C LYS A 50 -10.11 -1.19 -3.67
N MET A 51 -9.04 -0.62 -3.14
CA MET A 51 -8.29 -1.21 -2.03
C MET A 51 -9.15 -1.40 -0.78
N ILE A 52 -9.88 -0.36 -0.38
CA ILE A 52 -10.69 -0.39 0.84
C ILE A 52 -11.86 -1.37 0.71
N ASN A 53 -12.39 -1.52 -0.49
CA ASN A 53 -13.57 -2.36 -0.73
C ASN A 53 -13.26 -3.78 -1.21
N LEU A 54 -12.00 -4.16 -1.31
CA LEU A 54 -11.66 -5.55 -1.62
C LEU A 54 -12.14 -6.50 -0.52
N ARG A 55 -12.80 -7.56 -0.93
CA ARG A 55 -13.43 -8.52 -0.03
C ARG A 55 -12.54 -9.76 0.10
N ILE A 56 -11.45 -9.63 0.83
CA ILE A 56 -10.43 -10.69 0.96
C ILE A 56 -10.27 -11.25 2.37
N PHE A 57 -11.08 -10.80 3.32
CA PHE A 57 -11.12 -11.41 4.65
C PHE A 57 -12.19 -12.50 4.69
N GLU A 58 -11.91 -13.56 5.44
CA GLU A 58 -12.84 -14.66 5.59
C GLU A 58 -14.05 -14.26 6.43
N ASP A 59 -15.23 -14.72 6.00
CA ASP A 59 -16.46 -14.62 6.76
C ASP A 59 -16.60 -15.81 7.72
N GLU A 60 -17.74 -15.88 8.44
CA GLU A 60 -18.03 -16.95 9.38
C GLU A 60 -18.11 -18.36 8.75
N HIS A 61 -18.26 -18.42 7.42
CA HIS A 61 -18.28 -19.67 6.66
C HIS A 61 -16.95 -20.01 6.02
N GLY A 62 -15.88 -19.26 6.34
CA GLY A 62 -14.55 -19.46 5.78
C GLY A 62 -14.40 -19.00 4.33
N LYS A 63 -15.35 -18.22 3.81
CA LYS A 63 -15.29 -17.68 2.45
C LYS A 63 -14.68 -16.30 2.43
N THR A 64 -13.87 -16.02 1.41
CA THR A 64 -13.28 -14.72 1.14
C THR A 64 -14.39 -13.75 0.73
N ASN A 65 -14.90 -12.98 1.66
CA ASN A 65 -16.12 -12.21 1.48
C ASN A 65 -16.15 -10.85 2.17
N LEU A 66 -15.37 -10.63 3.20
CA LEU A 66 -15.42 -9.40 3.99
C LEU A 66 -14.36 -8.41 3.56
N GLY A 67 -14.72 -7.13 3.55
CA GLY A 67 -13.81 -6.03 3.30
C GLY A 67 -13.15 -5.51 4.58
N LEU A 68 -12.27 -4.56 4.41
CA LEU A 68 -11.49 -3.97 5.51
C LEU A 68 -12.38 -3.38 6.61
N LYS A 69 -13.45 -2.68 6.22
CA LYS A 69 -14.38 -2.07 7.18
C LYS A 69 -15.18 -3.10 7.96
N ASP A 70 -15.52 -4.23 7.33
CA ASP A 70 -16.30 -5.30 7.97
C ASP A 70 -15.54 -5.95 9.12
N VAL A 71 -14.22 -5.98 9.05
CA VAL A 71 -13.38 -6.60 10.08
C VAL A 71 -12.71 -5.56 10.99
N ASP A 72 -13.10 -4.29 10.84
CA ASP A 72 -12.51 -3.17 11.58
C ASP A 72 -10.98 -3.15 11.43
N GLY A 73 -10.52 -3.38 10.20
CA GLY A 73 -9.10 -3.49 9.89
C GLY A 73 -8.41 -2.14 9.80
N SER A 74 -7.09 -2.18 9.95
CA SER A 74 -6.22 -1.01 9.89
C SER A 74 -5.37 -1.01 8.62
N LEU A 75 -4.77 0.13 8.31
CA LEU A 75 -3.86 0.27 7.17
C LEU A 75 -2.48 0.74 7.64
N LEU A 76 -1.45 0.12 7.09
CA LEU A 76 -0.08 0.62 7.18
C LEU A 76 0.38 0.91 5.75
N LEU A 77 0.56 2.18 5.42
CA LEU A 77 0.84 2.65 4.06
C LEU A 77 2.32 3.02 3.93
N ILE A 78 3.03 2.32 3.06
CA ILE A 78 4.47 2.48 2.84
C ILE A 78 4.70 2.90 1.40
N SER A 79 5.42 4.00 1.19
CA SER A 79 5.85 4.41 -0.14
C SER A 79 6.98 3.51 -0.63
N GLN A 80 6.86 3.00 -1.86
CA GLN A 80 7.81 2.04 -2.42
C GLN A 80 8.00 2.30 -3.92
N PHE A 81 8.90 3.21 -4.29
CA PHE A 81 9.15 3.53 -5.70
C PHE A 81 9.71 2.35 -6.50
N THR A 82 10.36 1.40 -5.82
CA THR A 82 10.96 0.23 -6.46
C THR A 82 9.92 -0.74 -7.05
N LEU A 83 8.62 -0.53 -6.80
CA LEU A 83 7.57 -1.25 -7.51
C LEU A 83 7.63 -0.97 -9.02
N TYR A 84 8.19 0.16 -9.42
CA TYR A 84 8.41 0.53 -10.82
C TYR A 84 9.76 0.09 -11.37
N ALA A 85 10.40 -0.88 -10.73
CA ALA A 85 11.66 -1.44 -11.22
C ALA A 85 11.46 -2.11 -12.58
N ASP A 86 12.26 -1.68 -13.58
CA ASP A 86 12.34 -2.34 -14.87
C ASP A 86 13.59 -3.19 -14.89
N CYS A 87 13.41 -4.49 -14.94
CA CYS A 87 14.50 -5.48 -14.88
C CYS A 87 14.74 -6.17 -16.23
N LYS A 88 14.27 -5.57 -17.32
CA LYS A 88 14.36 -6.17 -18.66
C LYS A 88 15.77 -6.22 -19.21
N ARG A 89 16.64 -5.29 -18.79
CA ARG A 89 18.00 -5.18 -19.30
C ARG A 89 19.03 -5.44 -18.20
N GLY A 90 19.66 -6.60 -18.24
CA GLY A 90 20.72 -6.95 -17.29
C GLY A 90 20.20 -7.07 -15.85
N ASN A 91 21.13 -6.96 -14.92
CA ASN A 91 20.85 -7.19 -13.50
C ASN A 91 20.73 -5.91 -12.67
N ARG A 92 20.82 -4.75 -13.30
CA ARG A 92 20.62 -3.46 -12.63
C ARG A 92 19.22 -2.93 -12.96
N PRO A 93 18.32 -2.86 -11.98
CA PRO A 93 16.97 -2.34 -12.23
C PRO A 93 17.01 -0.87 -12.66
N SER A 94 16.11 -0.49 -13.55
CA SER A 94 15.86 0.90 -13.91
C SER A 94 14.57 1.38 -13.26
N PHE A 95 14.54 2.65 -12.84
CA PHE A 95 13.38 3.24 -12.17
C PHE A 95 12.85 4.47 -12.91
N VAL A 96 13.07 4.55 -14.22
CA VAL A 96 12.70 5.72 -15.04
C VAL A 96 11.19 5.95 -15.09
N LYS A 97 10.38 4.91 -14.84
CA LYS A 97 8.91 5.01 -14.84
C LYS A 97 8.34 5.48 -13.51
N ALA A 98 9.13 5.51 -12.46
CA ALA A 98 8.68 6.02 -11.18
C ALA A 98 8.46 7.54 -11.26
N GLY A 99 7.47 8.03 -10.54
CA GLY A 99 7.19 9.46 -10.46
C GLY A 99 8.34 10.22 -9.82
N ALA A 100 8.48 11.51 -10.20
CA ALA A 100 9.47 12.38 -9.58
C ALA A 100 9.21 12.48 -8.06
N PRO A 101 10.27 12.58 -7.22
CA PRO A 101 10.11 12.53 -5.76
C PRO A 101 9.07 13.49 -5.18
N ASP A 102 9.05 14.75 -5.62
CA ASP A 102 8.11 15.73 -5.08
C ASP A 102 6.65 15.38 -5.40
N MET A 103 6.38 15.00 -6.62
CA MET A 103 5.06 14.58 -7.08
C MET A 103 4.62 13.29 -6.39
N ALA A 104 5.53 12.32 -6.27
CA ALA A 104 5.26 11.05 -5.64
C ALA A 104 4.94 11.24 -4.15
N LYS A 105 5.69 12.09 -3.45
CA LYS A 105 5.46 12.41 -2.04
C LYS A 105 4.09 13.07 -1.85
N GLU A 106 3.75 14.04 -2.69
CA GLU A 106 2.47 14.72 -2.63
C GLU A 106 1.31 13.74 -2.80
N LEU A 107 1.41 12.87 -3.78
CA LEU A 107 0.35 11.88 -4.05
C LEU A 107 0.25 10.83 -2.94
N TYR A 108 1.39 10.38 -2.42
CA TYR A 108 1.43 9.48 -1.26
C TYR A 108 0.73 10.09 -0.04
N GLU A 109 1.02 11.35 0.27
CA GLU A 109 0.38 12.06 1.39
C GLU A 109 -1.12 12.27 1.15
N TYR A 110 -1.51 12.51 -0.11
CA TYR A 110 -2.92 12.58 -0.49
C TYR A 110 -3.64 11.26 -0.22
N ILE A 111 -3.03 10.14 -0.60
CA ILE A 111 -3.58 8.80 -0.37
C ILE A 111 -3.78 8.54 1.12
N ILE A 112 -2.80 8.88 1.94
CA ILE A 112 -2.90 8.74 3.40
C ILE A 112 -4.08 9.55 3.94
N SER A 113 -4.19 10.80 3.52
CA SER A 113 -5.25 11.71 3.96
C SER A 113 -6.63 11.16 3.59
N LYS A 114 -6.79 10.64 2.37
CA LYS A 114 -8.05 10.07 1.92
C LYS A 114 -8.40 8.77 2.65
N CYS A 115 -7.43 7.92 2.92
CA CYS A 115 -7.66 6.69 3.68
C CYS A 115 -8.12 7.00 5.11
N LYS A 116 -7.58 8.07 5.72
CA LYS A 116 -7.98 8.49 7.07
C LYS A 116 -9.43 8.95 7.15
N GLU A 117 -10.02 9.37 6.04
CA GLU A 117 -11.45 9.75 6.00
C GLU A 117 -12.37 8.53 6.15
N GLU A 118 -11.89 7.33 5.83
CA GLU A 118 -12.72 6.11 5.80
C GLU A 118 -12.29 5.04 6.79
N ILE A 119 -11.02 5.01 7.17
CA ILE A 119 -10.45 3.98 8.06
C ILE A 119 -9.95 4.65 9.33
N GLU A 120 -10.31 4.10 10.47
CA GLU A 120 -10.00 4.69 11.77
C GLU A 120 -8.50 4.71 12.06
N ILE A 121 -7.83 3.58 11.84
CA ILE A 121 -6.39 3.46 12.10
C ILE A 121 -5.64 3.37 10.78
N VAL A 122 -4.99 4.46 10.40
CA VAL A 122 -4.11 4.52 9.23
C VAL A 122 -2.75 5.00 9.71
N GLU A 123 -1.79 4.09 9.61
CA GLU A 123 -0.40 4.35 9.97
C GLU A 123 0.46 4.42 8.71
N GLN A 124 1.62 5.01 8.82
CA GLN A 124 2.49 5.28 7.69
C GLN A 124 3.97 5.24 8.07
N GLY A 125 4.83 5.05 7.06
CA GLY A 125 6.25 5.29 7.20
C GLY A 125 6.59 6.74 6.88
N GLU A 126 7.81 6.96 6.44
CA GLU A 126 8.31 8.28 6.03
C GLU A 126 8.82 8.19 4.60
N PHE A 127 8.32 9.08 3.74
CA PHE A 127 8.73 9.10 2.34
C PHE A 127 10.24 9.34 2.21
N GLY A 128 10.91 8.45 1.47
CA GLY A 128 12.34 8.56 1.21
C GLY A 128 13.26 8.07 2.33
N ALA A 129 12.71 7.61 3.45
CA ALA A 129 13.51 7.10 4.55
C ALA A 129 13.91 5.64 4.34
N ASP A 130 14.98 5.24 5.02
CA ASP A 130 15.34 3.82 5.14
C ASP A 130 14.43 3.19 6.17
N MET A 131 13.53 2.33 5.70
CA MET A 131 12.49 1.73 6.54
C MET A 131 12.69 0.23 6.67
N LYS A 132 12.51 -0.25 7.91
CA LYS A 132 12.42 -1.68 8.19
C LYS A 132 10.96 -2.03 8.42
N VAL A 133 10.40 -2.83 7.51
CA VAL A 133 8.99 -3.19 7.56
C VAL A 133 8.86 -4.65 7.94
N GLU A 134 8.19 -4.90 9.07
CA GLU A 134 7.91 -6.24 9.56
C GLU A 134 6.42 -6.51 9.41
N LEU A 135 6.07 -7.73 9.06
CA LEU A 135 4.67 -8.13 8.95
C LEU A 135 4.50 -9.62 9.19
N LEU A 136 3.35 -9.99 9.71
CA LEU A 136 2.89 -11.37 9.70
C LEU A 136 1.80 -11.49 8.63
N ASN A 137 2.15 -12.05 7.48
CA ASN A 137 1.25 -12.21 6.34
C ASN A 137 0.33 -13.40 6.60
N ASP A 138 -0.92 -13.09 6.93
CA ASP A 138 -1.91 -14.07 7.38
C ASP A 138 -2.84 -14.47 6.25
N GLY A 139 -2.88 -15.78 6.01
CA GLY A 139 -3.67 -16.33 4.92
C GLY A 139 -2.91 -17.30 4.02
N PRO A 140 -1.67 -17.12 3.55
CA PRO A 140 -1.12 -15.84 3.14
C PRO A 140 -1.89 -15.26 1.94
N PHE A 141 -2.10 -13.96 1.93
CA PHE A 141 -2.86 -13.30 0.88
C PHE A 141 -2.13 -12.04 0.43
N THR A 142 -1.71 -11.99 -0.80
CA THR A 142 -1.01 -10.86 -1.40
C THR A 142 -1.67 -10.50 -2.72
N VAL A 143 -2.06 -9.24 -2.87
CA VAL A 143 -2.77 -8.77 -4.08
C VAL A 143 -2.05 -7.56 -4.65
N LEU A 144 -1.82 -7.59 -5.96
CA LEU A 144 -1.32 -6.45 -6.70
C LEU A 144 -2.50 -5.73 -7.37
N LEU A 145 -2.59 -4.42 -7.17
CA LEU A 145 -3.50 -3.56 -7.92
C LEU A 145 -2.69 -2.64 -8.81
N ASP A 146 -2.92 -2.73 -10.11
CA ASP A 146 -2.33 -1.87 -11.12
C ASP A 146 -3.44 -1.00 -11.70
N SER A 147 -3.30 0.32 -11.63
CA SER A 147 -4.35 1.23 -12.10
C SER A 147 -4.62 1.13 -13.59
N ASP A 148 -3.66 0.65 -14.39
CA ASP A 148 -3.87 0.41 -15.82
C ASP A 148 -4.84 -0.75 -16.07
N GLU A 149 -5.07 -1.59 -15.09
CA GLU A 149 -5.94 -2.78 -15.20
C GLU A 149 -7.29 -2.60 -14.48
N LEU A 150 -7.56 -1.41 -14.00
CA LEU A 150 -8.81 -1.11 -13.28
C LEU A 150 -9.83 -0.38 -14.13
#